data_60b9205c4a6e6408974a411dc9d9b53b
#
_entry.id   60b9205c4a6e6408974a411dc9d9b53b
#
_cell.length_a   1.000
_cell.length_b   1.000
_cell.length_c   1.000
_cell.angle_alpha   90.00
_cell.angle_beta   90.00
_cell.angle_gamma   90.00
#
_symmetry.space_group_name_H-M   'P 1'
#
loop_
_entity.id
_entity.type
_entity.pdbx_description
1 polymer ?
#
loop_
_entity_poly.entity_id
_entity_poly.type
_entity_poly.pdbx_seq_one_letter_code
_entity_poly.pdbx_strand_id
1 'polypeptide(L)'
;IPIYSSDGTRVVNNIYLFDSGTDAKGGGYEPFDTRIIEWYKSTRDRLKEENGDYVPSLVFQHIPMDEYYNVLKRVPKYTKHAIRAYRKHKGEYYVLGDACLDGGNLLEPPSVPNENTGEFDAISECGDVKAVFVGHDHKNSFVGRYKNVDLGFTQSCGFNCYGNRTERGVRVIELDENRPSRYRTYTRTYRELVGKKLSRPVFDYISYLAPETVDAAIPLIVRTLGVLAAAAFLIAIFK
;
A
#
# COMPACT_ATOMS: atom_id res chain seq x y z
N ILE A 1 11.35 -13.37 10.98
CA ILE A 1 12.63 -13.84 10.39
C ILE A 1 13.73 -12.99 11.03
N PRO A 2 14.48 -13.52 12.00
CA PRO A 2 15.62 -12.82 12.58
C PRO A 2 16.76 -12.68 11.56
N ILE A 3 17.38 -11.50 11.55
CA ILE A 3 18.59 -11.21 10.78
C ILE A 3 19.73 -11.05 11.78
N TYR A 4 20.69 -11.92 11.66
CA TYR A 4 21.86 -11.95 12.57
C TYR A 4 22.96 -11.00 12.08
N SER A 5 23.79 -10.52 13.02
CA SER A 5 25.05 -9.86 12.72
C SER A 5 25.96 -10.80 11.91
N SER A 6 26.93 -10.23 11.20
CA SER A 6 27.86 -11.01 10.34
C SER A 6 28.67 -12.06 11.13
N ASP A 7 28.89 -11.84 12.44
CA ASP A 7 29.54 -12.78 13.35
C ASP A 7 28.57 -13.83 13.95
N GLY A 8 27.26 -13.72 13.67
CA GLY A 8 26.23 -14.62 14.15
C GLY A 8 25.88 -14.52 15.63
N THR A 9 26.39 -13.55 16.36
CA THR A 9 26.29 -13.50 17.83
C THR A 9 24.98 -12.84 18.35
N ARG A 10 24.34 -12.00 17.56
CA ARG A 10 23.11 -11.27 17.98
C ARG A 10 22.15 -11.06 16.82
N VAL A 11 20.88 -10.90 17.10
CA VAL A 11 19.88 -10.47 16.13
C VAL A 11 19.96 -8.97 15.98
N VAL A 12 20.28 -8.46 14.79
CA VAL A 12 20.43 -7.03 14.49
C VAL A 12 19.15 -6.40 13.95
N ASN A 13 18.36 -7.16 13.20
CA ASN A 13 17.03 -6.78 12.71
C ASN A 13 16.09 -7.97 12.74
N ASN A 14 14.80 -7.72 12.66
CA ASN A 14 13.81 -8.77 12.45
C ASN A 14 12.82 -8.38 11.35
N ILE A 15 12.32 -9.36 10.61
CA ILE A 15 11.28 -9.18 9.60
C ILE A 15 10.05 -9.96 10.05
N TYR A 16 8.93 -9.26 10.20
CA TYR A 16 7.61 -9.85 10.39
C TYR A 16 6.89 -9.93 9.05
N LEU A 17 6.30 -11.09 8.76
CA LEU A 17 5.38 -11.30 7.65
C LEU A 17 3.99 -11.51 8.24
N PHE A 18 3.08 -10.55 8.03
CA PHE A 18 1.72 -10.64 8.55
C PHE A 18 0.77 -11.13 7.46
N ASP A 19 -0.12 -12.03 7.82
CA ASP A 19 -1.30 -12.36 7.04
C ASP A 19 -2.37 -11.29 7.31
N SER A 20 -2.55 -10.38 6.36
CA SER A 20 -3.47 -9.24 6.49
C SER A 20 -4.92 -9.58 6.14
N GLY A 21 -5.26 -10.86 5.97
CA GLY A 21 -6.62 -11.30 5.67
C GLY A 21 -6.98 -11.25 4.17
N THR A 22 -8.27 -11.28 3.89
CA THR A 22 -8.84 -11.43 2.55
C THR A 22 -10.11 -10.59 2.37
N ASP A 23 -10.85 -10.82 1.28
CA ASP A 23 -12.13 -10.18 0.99
C ASP A 23 -13.18 -10.49 2.06
N ALA A 24 -13.89 -9.48 2.54
CA ALA A 24 -15.00 -9.64 3.44
C ALA A 24 -16.30 -10.02 2.70
N LYS A 25 -17.15 -10.87 3.29
CA LYS A 25 -18.42 -11.35 2.69
C LYS A 25 -19.37 -10.24 2.27
N GLY A 26 -19.32 -9.07 2.90
CA GLY A 26 -20.12 -7.88 2.54
C GLY A 26 -19.43 -6.94 1.56
N GLY A 27 -18.29 -7.33 1.02
CA GLY A 27 -17.38 -6.52 0.23
C GLY A 27 -16.43 -5.68 1.11
N GLY A 28 -15.34 -5.18 0.50
CA GLY A 28 -14.19 -4.66 1.23
C GLY A 28 -13.34 -5.79 1.78
N TYR A 29 -12.54 -5.49 2.81
CA TYR A 29 -11.58 -6.43 3.36
C TYR A 29 -11.87 -6.74 4.82
N GLU A 30 -11.56 -7.97 5.22
CA GLU A 30 -11.71 -8.41 6.61
C GLU A 30 -10.86 -7.55 7.55
N PRO A 31 -11.32 -7.35 8.81
CA PRO A 31 -10.48 -6.74 9.85
C PRO A 31 -9.21 -7.54 10.07
N PHE A 32 -8.11 -6.86 10.38
CA PHE A 32 -6.86 -7.52 10.73
C PHE A 32 -7.05 -8.41 11.98
N ASP A 33 -6.56 -9.64 11.93
CA ASP A 33 -6.78 -10.63 12.98
C ASP A 33 -6.01 -10.27 14.26
N THR A 34 -6.72 -10.07 15.37
CA THR A 34 -6.13 -9.73 16.67
C THR A 34 -5.20 -10.81 17.20
N ARG A 35 -5.34 -12.07 16.78
CA ARG A 35 -4.42 -13.17 17.12
C ARG A 35 -3.02 -12.92 16.55
N ILE A 36 -2.91 -12.26 15.39
CA ILE A 36 -1.62 -11.86 14.82
C ILE A 36 -0.99 -10.75 15.66
N ILE A 37 -1.78 -9.81 16.16
CA ILE A 37 -1.31 -8.77 17.08
C ILE A 37 -0.73 -9.42 18.37
N GLU A 38 -1.43 -10.38 18.95
CA GLU A 38 -0.98 -11.11 20.14
C GLU A 38 0.31 -11.90 19.86
N TRP A 39 0.37 -12.59 18.72
CA TRP A 39 1.56 -13.31 18.29
C TRP A 39 2.75 -12.35 18.06
N TYR A 40 2.52 -11.20 17.44
CA TYR A 40 3.55 -10.18 17.24
C TYR A 40 4.10 -9.72 18.59
N LYS A 41 3.22 -9.30 19.52
CA LYS A 41 3.63 -8.84 20.86
C LYS A 41 4.45 -9.88 21.61
N SER A 42 4.00 -11.12 21.64
CA SER A 42 4.71 -12.22 22.30
C SER A 42 6.09 -12.50 21.64
N THR A 43 6.17 -12.44 20.29
CA THR A 43 7.41 -12.64 19.58
C THR A 43 8.40 -11.50 19.78
N ARG A 44 7.91 -10.26 19.76
CA ARG A 44 8.66 -9.05 20.06
C ARG A 44 9.29 -9.10 21.45
N ASP A 45 8.48 -9.44 22.46
CA ASP A 45 8.91 -9.46 23.85
C ASP A 45 9.93 -10.57 24.10
N ARG A 46 9.74 -11.75 23.51
CA ARG A 46 10.73 -12.84 23.52
C ARG A 46 12.05 -12.41 22.87
N LEU A 47 12.00 -11.79 21.69
CA LEU A 47 13.21 -11.27 21.03
C LEU A 47 13.94 -10.23 21.88
N LYS A 48 13.21 -9.37 22.59
CA LYS A 48 13.77 -8.42 23.54
C LYS A 48 14.48 -9.13 24.70
N GLU A 49 13.87 -10.15 25.29
CA GLU A 49 14.49 -10.94 26.37
C GLU A 49 15.78 -11.61 25.91
N GLU A 50 15.78 -12.21 24.72
CA GLU A 50 16.95 -12.91 24.13
C GLU A 50 18.09 -11.94 23.76
N ASN A 51 17.79 -10.70 23.37
CA ASN A 51 18.78 -9.72 22.88
C ASN A 51 19.10 -8.57 23.86
N GLY A 52 18.38 -8.49 25.00
CA GLY A 52 18.57 -7.45 26.02
C GLY A 52 17.87 -6.13 25.71
N ASP A 53 17.38 -5.90 24.48
CA ASP A 53 16.62 -4.71 24.07
C ASP A 53 15.70 -5.04 22.90
N TYR A 54 14.78 -4.14 22.57
CA TYR A 54 13.91 -4.27 21.40
C TYR A 54 14.70 -4.33 20.10
N VAL A 55 14.43 -5.35 19.29
CA VAL A 55 15.11 -5.56 18.01
C VAL A 55 14.44 -4.70 16.93
N PRO A 56 15.17 -3.78 16.27
CA PRO A 56 14.63 -3.02 15.16
C PRO A 56 14.05 -3.93 14.08
N SER A 57 12.79 -3.69 13.69
CA SER A 57 12.02 -4.62 12.87
C SER A 57 11.36 -3.93 11.69
N LEU A 58 11.10 -4.69 10.63
CA LEU A 58 10.26 -4.32 9.50
C LEU A 58 9.08 -5.26 9.43
N VAL A 59 7.91 -4.74 9.05
CA VAL A 59 6.70 -5.51 8.80
C VAL A 59 6.39 -5.51 7.31
N PHE A 60 6.02 -6.66 6.79
CA PHE A 60 5.49 -6.82 5.43
C PHE A 60 4.14 -7.50 5.50
N GLN A 61 3.16 -6.94 4.81
CA GLN A 61 1.82 -7.48 4.66
C GLN A 61 1.22 -7.07 3.31
N HIS A 62 0.06 -7.62 2.96
CA HIS A 62 -0.56 -7.33 1.68
C HIS A 62 -1.49 -6.13 1.75
N ILE A 63 -2.51 -6.16 2.61
CA ILE A 63 -3.54 -5.12 2.73
C ILE A 63 -3.04 -4.00 3.63
N PRO A 64 -3.19 -2.71 3.23
CA PRO A 64 -2.76 -1.57 4.05
C PRO A 64 -3.67 -1.39 5.28
N MET A 65 -3.10 -0.93 6.39
CA MET A 65 -3.86 -0.49 7.56
C MET A 65 -4.44 0.92 7.35
N ASP A 66 -5.42 1.30 8.16
CA ASP A 66 -6.14 2.57 8.06
C ASP A 66 -5.23 3.81 8.14
N GLU A 67 -4.16 3.70 8.91
CA GLU A 67 -3.20 4.76 9.17
C GLU A 67 -2.42 5.21 7.94
N TYR A 68 -2.47 4.48 6.83
CA TYR A 68 -1.95 4.97 5.55
C TYR A 68 -2.63 6.26 5.09
N TYR A 69 -3.88 6.53 5.50
CA TYR A 69 -4.53 7.81 5.25
C TYR A 69 -3.91 8.97 6.04
N ASN A 70 -3.25 8.71 7.17
CA ASN A 70 -2.62 9.75 8.00
C ASN A 70 -1.32 10.31 7.39
N VAL A 71 -0.73 9.65 6.41
CA VAL A 71 0.42 10.20 5.65
C VAL A 71 -0.01 10.93 4.39
N LEU A 72 -1.31 10.93 4.08
CA LEU A 72 -1.91 11.64 2.96
C LEU A 72 -2.50 12.97 3.41
N LYS A 73 -2.65 13.88 2.47
CA LYS A 73 -3.28 15.19 2.69
C LYS A 73 -4.70 15.17 2.13
N ARG A 74 -5.69 15.37 3.00
CA ARG A 74 -7.08 15.57 2.59
C ARG A 74 -7.23 16.90 1.86
N VAL A 75 -7.93 16.88 0.72
CA VAL A 75 -8.10 18.03 -0.17
C VAL A 75 -9.51 18.11 -0.74
N PRO A 76 -9.94 19.28 -1.29
CA PRO A 76 -11.19 19.38 -2.02
C PRO A 76 -11.25 18.46 -3.24
N LYS A 77 -12.46 17.99 -3.59
CA LYS A 77 -12.74 17.05 -4.69
C LYS A 77 -12.05 17.35 -6.02
N TYR A 78 -11.93 18.63 -6.37
CA TYR A 78 -11.41 19.06 -7.67
C TYR A 78 -9.93 19.48 -7.63
N THR A 79 -9.23 19.15 -6.55
CA THR A 79 -7.78 19.35 -6.48
C THR A 79 -7.08 18.48 -7.51
N LYS A 80 -6.10 19.05 -8.20
CA LYS A 80 -5.31 18.33 -9.20
C LYS A 80 -4.65 17.07 -8.57
N HIS A 81 -4.75 15.95 -9.26
CA HIS A 81 -4.26 14.65 -8.81
C HIS A 81 -4.91 14.09 -7.53
N ALA A 82 -6.02 14.67 -7.07
CA ALA A 82 -6.74 14.11 -5.95
C ALA A 82 -7.38 12.77 -6.33
N ILE A 83 -7.19 11.77 -5.50
CA ILE A 83 -7.88 10.49 -5.57
C ILE A 83 -9.05 10.47 -4.59
N ARG A 84 -10.13 9.79 -4.96
CA ARG A 84 -11.26 9.55 -4.07
C ARG A 84 -10.91 8.41 -3.13
N ALA A 85 -11.17 8.58 -1.84
CA ALA A 85 -10.87 7.58 -0.84
C ALA A 85 -11.78 6.34 -0.91
N TYR A 86 -11.29 5.24 -0.35
CA TYR A 86 -11.94 3.94 -0.32
C TYR A 86 -13.02 3.88 0.77
N ARG A 87 -14.07 3.13 0.52
CA ARG A 87 -15.21 2.74 1.38
C ARG A 87 -15.49 3.63 2.60
N LYS A 88 -14.88 3.35 3.77
CA LYS A 88 -15.18 4.07 5.02
C LYS A 88 -14.79 5.54 4.99
N HIS A 89 -13.86 5.90 4.13
CA HIS A 89 -13.50 7.28 3.85
C HIS A 89 -14.26 7.86 2.64
N LYS A 90 -15.36 7.21 2.23
CA LYS A 90 -16.16 7.61 1.07
C LYS A 90 -16.59 9.08 1.14
N GLY A 91 -16.30 9.81 0.06
CA GLY A 91 -16.59 11.26 -0.03
C GLY A 91 -15.41 12.16 0.27
N GLU A 92 -14.31 11.59 0.77
CA GLU A 92 -13.05 12.28 0.98
C GLU A 92 -12.13 12.13 -0.23
N TYR A 93 -11.21 13.08 -0.38
CA TYR A 93 -10.24 13.12 -1.47
C TYR A 93 -8.86 13.43 -0.91
N TYR A 94 -7.84 12.77 -1.46
CA TYR A 94 -6.49 12.85 -0.93
C TYR A 94 -5.45 13.02 -2.05
N VAL A 95 -4.35 13.66 -1.69
CA VAL A 95 -3.08 13.70 -2.44
C VAL A 95 -1.95 13.23 -1.53
N LEU A 96 -0.76 13.00 -2.06
CA LEU A 96 0.43 12.79 -1.22
C LEU A 96 0.59 13.97 -0.27
N GLY A 97 0.78 13.67 1.02
CA GLY A 97 0.97 14.67 2.08
C GLY A 97 2.45 15.05 2.25
N ASP A 98 2.68 16.07 3.07
CA ASP A 98 4.04 16.53 3.42
C ASP A 98 4.82 15.49 4.25
N ALA A 99 4.11 14.51 4.82
CA ALA A 99 4.69 13.37 5.52
C ALA A 99 5.34 12.33 4.59
N CYS A 100 5.11 12.41 3.26
CA CYS A 100 5.72 11.52 2.29
C CYS A 100 7.20 11.84 2.10
N LEU A 101 8.04 10.81 2.23
CA LEU A 101 9.50 10.92 2.31
C LEU A 101 10.18 10.79 0.95
N ASP A 102 9.59 10.06 0.01
CA ASP A 102 10.21 9.66 -1.26
C ASP A 102 9.51 10.20 -2.51
N GLY A 103 8.46 11.02 -2.35
CA GLY A 103 7.78 11.67 -3.46
C GLY A 103 7.18 10.71 -4.50
N GLY A 104 6.87 9.47 -4.13
CA GLY A 104 6.37 8.40 -5.00
C GLY A 104 5.00 8.68 -5.65
N ASN A 105 4.26 7.64 -5.99
CA ASN A 105 2.97 7.74 -6.66
C ASN A 105 1.81 7.37 -5.74
N LEU A 106 0.74 8.19 -5.76
CA LEU A 106 -0.58 7.88 -5.22
C LEU A 106 -1.56 7.92 -6.39
N LEU A 107 -1.91 6.76 -6.93
CA LEU A 107 -2.77 6.61 -8.12
C LEU A 107 -4.04 5.82 -7.83
N GLU A 108 -4.13 5.22 -6.65
CA GLU A 108 -5.29 4.49 -6.13
C GLU A 108 -5.49 4.85 -4.65
N PRO A 109 -6.74 4.78 -4.14
CA PRO A 109 -6.96 4.96 -2.71
C PRO A 109 -6.35 3.77 -1.93
N PRO A 110 -5.75 3.99 -0.75
CA PRO A 110 -5.44 2.90 0.15
C PRO A 110 -6.69 2.07 0.46
N SER A 111 -6.71 0.81 0.03
CA SER A 111 -7.86 -0.08 0.14
C SER A 111 -7.81 -0.83 1.48
N VAL A 112 -8.11 -0.09 2.55
CA VAL A 112 -8.01 -0.53 3.95
C VAL A 112 -9.14 -1.45 4.39
N PRO A 113 -8.97 -2.25 5.46
CA PRO A 113 -10.00 -3.09 6.05
C PRO A 113 -11.26 -2.33 6.49
N ASN A 114 -12.38 -3.04 6.56
CA ASN A 114 -13.66 -2.45 6.97
C ASN A 114 -13.63 -1.90 8.40
N GLU A 115 -12.84 -2.52 9.28
CA GLU A 115 -12.68 -2.12 10.68
C GLU A 115 -11.20 -2.04 11.05
N ASN A 116 -10.84 -1.08 11.90
CA ASN A 116 -9.51 -0.96 12.49
C ASN A 116 -9.49 -1.72 13.83
N THR A 117 -8.64 -2.72 13.95
CA THR A 117 -8.50 -3.58 15.13
C THR A 117 -7.31 -3.21 16.02
N GLY A 118 -6.67 -2.05 15.77
CA GLY A 118 -5.55 -1.56 16.58
C GLY A 118 -4.19 -2.13 16.20
N GLU A 119 -4.04 -2.61 14.96
CA GLU A 119 -2.76 -3.11 14.43
C GLU A 119 -1.65 -2.07 14.55
N PHE A 120 -1.90 -0.83 14.08
CA PHE A 120 -0.91 0.24 14.12
C PHE A 120 -0.51 0.61 15.56
N ASP A 121 -1.47 0.69 16.48
CA ASP A 121 -1.16 1.01 17.87
C ASP A 121 -0.25 -0.05 18.49
N ALA A 122 -0.49 -1.33 18.20
CA ALA A 122 0.35 -2.43 18.68
C ALA A 122 1.79 -2.34 18.16
N ILE A 123 1.98 -2.10 16.85
CA ILE A 123 3.33 -2.07 16.24
C ILE A 123 4.10 -0.77 16.54
N SER A 124 3.42 0.32 16.88
CA SER A 124 4.05 1.59 17.24
C SER A 124 4.38 1.73 18.72
N GLU A 125 3.85 0.83 19.56
CA GLU A 125 3.88 0.91 21.04
C GLU A 125 5.31 0.95 21.59
N CYS A 126 6.20 0.07 21.11
CA CYS A 126 7.54 -0.11 21.67
C CYS A 126 8.65 0.51 20.82
N GLY A 127 8.33 1.01 19.63
CA GLY A 127 9.30 1.62 18.73
C GLY A 127 10.29 0.64 18.10
N ASP A 128 10.05 -0.67 18.20
CA ASP A 128 10.82 -1.70 17.50
C ASP A 128 10.54 -1.70 16.00
N VAL A 129 9.29 -1.57 15.57
CA VAL A 129 8.92 -1.50 14.16
C VAL A 129 9.32 -0.13 13.58
N LYS A 130 10.19 -0.15 12.57
CA LYS A 130 10.67 1.05 11.87
C LYS A 130 9.83 1.37 10.64
N ALA A 131 9.33 0.33 9.95
CA ALA A 131 8.49 0.49 8.78
C ALA A 131 7.54 -0.69 8.58
N VAL A 132 6.40 -0.38 7.93
CA VAL A 132 5.47 -1.36 7.36
C VAL A 132 5.42 -1.17 5.86
N PHE A 133 5.64 -2.23 5.09
CA PHE A 133 5.51 -2.22 3.64
C PHE A 133 4.35 -3.08 3.19
N VAL A 134 3.51 -2.51 2.31
CA VAL A 134 2.33 -3.17 1.77
C VAL A 134 2.35 -3.19 0.24
N GLY A 135 1.55 -4.08 -0.33
CA GLY A 135 1.22 -4.16 -1.74
C GLY A 135 -0.20 -3.71 -2.02
N HIS A 136 -1.05 -4.62 -2.50
CA HIS A 136 -2.49 -4.50 -2.70
C HIS A 136 -2.91 -3.48 -3.76
N ASP A 137 -2.66 -2.20 -3.53
CA ASP A 137 -2.97 -1.11 -4.46
C ASP A 137 -1.81 -0.97 -5.46
N HIS A 138 -1.96 -1.60 -6.62
CA HIS A 138 -0.88 -1.94 -7.57
C HIS A 138 -0.16 -0.74 -8.21
N LYS A 139 -0.77 0.44 -8.16
CA LYS A 139 -0.21 1.66 -8.77
C LYS A 139 0.44 2.59 -7.75
N ASN A 140 0.30 2.31 -6.45
CA ASN A 140 0.88 3.11 -5.38
C ASN A 140 2.34 2.75 -5.13
N SER A 141 3.18 3.77 -4.93
CA SER A 141 4.59 3.59 -4.62
C SER A 141 5.13 4.79 -3.85
N PHE A 142 4.76 4.95 -2.60
CA PHE A 142 5.25 6.02 -1.74
C PHE A 142 5.63 5.49 -0.37
N VAL A 143 6.42 6.25 0.37
CA VAL A 143 6.70 6.04 1.79
C VAL A 143 6.37 7.34 2.53
N GLY A 144 5.57 7.25 3.57
CA GLY A 144 5.25 8.38 4.42
C GLY A 144 5.47 8.03 5.89
N ARG A 145 5.74 9.02 6.73
CA ARG A 145 5.95 8.80 8.16
C ARG A 145 4.73 9.21 8.97
N TYR A 146 4.24 8.28 9.76
CA TYR A 146 3.22 8.55 10.76
C TYR A 146 3.71 8.12 12.14
N LYS A 147 3.68 9.05 13.10
CA LYS A 147 4.37 8.89 14.39
C LYS A 147 5.83 8.48 14.13
N ASN A 148 6.27 7.34 14.65
CA ASN A 148 7.65 6.86 14.51
C ASN A 148 7.80 5.70 13.52
N VAL A 149 6.77 5.40 12.72
CA VAL A 149 6.75 4.28 11.78
C VAL A 149 6.60 4.81 10.35
N ASP A 150 7.42 4.30 9.45
CA ASP A 150 7.28 4.57 8.03
C ASP A 150 6.25 3.61 7.42
N LEU A 151 5.28 4.16 6.66
CA LEU A 151 4.22 3.43 5.98
C LEU A 151 4.49 3.49 4.48
N GLY A 152 4.87 2.34 3.88
CA GLY A 152 5.31 2.26 2.51
C GLY A 152 4.43 1.38 1.63
N PHE A 153 4.05 1.90 0.45
CA PHE A 153 3.47 1.10 -0.63
C PHE A 153 4.54 0.64 -1.61
N THR A 154 4.38 -0.57 -2.12
CA THR A 154 5.16 -1.10 -3.23
C THR A 154 4.23 -1.40 -4.40
N GLN A 155 4.48 -0.79 -5.54
CA GLN A 155 3.75 -1.03 -6.78
C GLN A 155 3.89 -2.48 -7.26
N SER A 156 2.93 -2.96 -8.06
CA SER A 156 3.01 -4.31 -8.63
C SER A 156 4.22 -4.46 -9.55
N CYS A 157 4.86 -5.63 -9.53
CA CYS A 157 5.93 -5.99 -10.47
C CYS A 157 5.44 -6.87 -11.63
N GLY A 158 4.36 -7.64 -11.42
CA GLY A 158 3.85 -8.61 -12.38
C GLY A 158 3.03 -7.99 -13.51
N PHE A 159 3.08 -8.59 -14.71
CA PHE A 159 2.35 -8.13 -15.90
C PHE A 159 1.05 -8.91 -16.17
N ASN A 160 0.65 -9.81 -15.29
CA ASN A 160 -0.61 -10.57 -15.42
C ASN A 160 -1.79 -9.95 -14.66
N CYS A 161 -1.55 -8.87 -13.94
CA CYS A 161 -2.56 -8.08 -13.24
C CYS A 161 -2.52 -6.62 -13.72
N TYR A 162 -3.46 -5.80 -13.29
CA TYR A 162 -3.43 -4.37 -13.56
C TYR A 162 -2.23 -3.69 -12.86
N GLY A 163 -1.85 -2.51 -13.31
CA GLY A 163 -0.75 -1.76 -12.69
C GLY A 163 -0.25 -0.60 -13.54
N ASN A 164 0.82 0.04 -13.10
CA ASN A 164 1.32 1.29 -13.67
C ASN A 164 2.30 1.09 -14.85
N ARG A 165 1.91 0.26 -15.85
CA ARG A 165 2.65 0.06 -17.10
C ARG A 165 4.17 -0.17 -16.86
N THR A 166 5.04 0.65 -17.44
CA THR A 166 6.50 0.57 -17.27
C THR A 166 7.02 1.07 -15.91
N GLU A 167 6.17 1.71 -15.10
CA GLU A 167 6.48 2.09 -13.72
C GLU A 167 6.23 0.94 -12.73
N ARG A 168 5.82 -0.24 -13.20
CA ARG A 168 5.86 -1.48 -12.41
C ARG A 168 7.27 -1.72 -11.92
N GLY A 169 7.43 -2.35 -10.77
CA GLY A 169 8.76 -2.56 -10.24
C GLY A 169 8.78 -3.22 -8.89
N VAL A 170 9.91 -3.12 -8.26
CA VAL A 170 10.18 -3.66 -6.92
C VAL A 170 10.67 -2.55 -6.02
N ARG A 171 10.45 -2.69 -4.73
CA ARG A 171 11.06 -1.86 -3.70
C ARG A 171 12.28 -2.59 -3.14
N VAL A 172 13.40 -1.91 -3.14
CA VAL A 172 14.64 -2.36 -2.50
C VAL A 172 14.69 -1.80 -1.09
N ILE A 173 15.10 -2.63 -0.14
CA ILE A 173 15.32 -2.23 1.25
C ILE A 173 16.71 -2.71 1.64
N GLU A 174 17.54 -1.78 2.05
CA GLU A 174 18.91 -2.02 2.48
C GLU A 174 19.00 -1.85 3.99
N LEU A 175 19.48 -2.87 4.69
CA LEU A 175 19.74 -2.88 6.13
C LEU A 175 21.24 -2.77 6.37
N ASP A 176 21.62 -2.12 7.47
CA ASP A 176 23.02 -1.95 7.89
C ASP A 176 23.16 -2.44 9.33
N GLU A 177 23.89 -3.53 9.54
CA GLU A 177 24.09 -4.12 10.87
C GLU A 177 24.75 -3.18 11.89
N ASN A 178 25.51 -2.17 11.40
CA ASN A 178 26.14 -1.16 12.25
C ASN A 178 25.16 -0.04 12.64
N ARG A 179 24.01 0.05 11.96
CA ARG A 179 22.96 1.03 12.21
C ARG A 179 21.57 0.37 12.11
N PRO A 180 21.25 -0.65 12.91
CA PRO A 180 20.10 -1.51 12.74
C PRO A 180 18.75 -0.78 12.85
N SER A 181 18.72 0.39 13.52
CA SER A 181 17.52 1.24 13.59
C SER A 181 17.29 2.10 12.35
N ARG A 182 18.16 2.01 11.35
CA ARG A 182 18.05 2.75 10.08
C ARG A 182 18.04 1.80 8.91
N TYR A 183 17.27 2.16 7.90
CA TYR A 183 17.25 1.45 6.64
C TYR A 183 17.20 2.46 5.49
N ARG A 184 17.55 2.03 4.31
CA ARG A 184 17.39 2.79 3.07
C ARG A 184 16.39 2.07 2.18
N THR A 185 15.50 2.80 1.52
CA THR A 185 14.56 2.21 0.57
C THR A 185 14.42 3.08 -0.67
N TYR A 186 14.20 2.42 -1.81
CA TYR A 186 13.94 3.03 -3.10
C TYR A 186 13.26 2.03 -4.03
N THR A 187 12.62 2.52 -5.08
CA THR A 187 12.01 1.67 -6.10
C THR A 187 12.95 1.47 -7.28
N ARG A 188 12.84 0.31 -7.94
CA ARG A 188 13.43 0.03 -9.25
C ARG A 188 12.32 -0.36 -10.20
N THR A 189 12.13 0.42 -11.26
CA THR A 189 11.05 0.21 -12.21
C THR A 189 11.47 -0.67 -13.39
N TYR A 190 10.48 -1.29 -14.03
CA TYR A 190 10.70 -1.99 -15.31
C TYR A 190 11.35 -1.09 -16.35
N ARG A 191 10.95 0.19 -16.41
CA ARG A 191 11.53 1.20 -17.30
C ARG A 191 13.04 1.34 -17.12
N GLU A 192 13.50 1.37 -15.87
CA GLU A 192 14.92 1.50 -15.53
C GLU A 192 15.70 0.22 -15.82
N LEU A 193 15.14 -0.94 -15.46
CA LEU A 193 15.85 -2.22 -15.52
C LEU A 193 15.80 -2.88 -16.90
N VAL A 194 14.68 -2.73 -17.64
CA VAL A 194 14.42 -3.43 -18.90
C VAL A 194 14.21 -2.47 -20.06
N GLY A 195 13.52 -1.35 -19.82
CA GLY A 195 13.26 -0.32 -20.82
C GLY A 195 11.79 0.02 -21.02
N LYS A 196 11.49 0.76 -22.08
CA LYS A 196 10.15 1.32 -22.35
C LYS A 196 9.22 0.40 -23.14
N LYS A 197 9.74 -0.67 -23.74
CA LYS A 197 8.98 -1.56 -24.62
C LYS A 197 8.22 -2.60 -23.78
N LEU A 198 6.90 -2.58 -23.90
CA LEU A 198 6.02 -3.57 -23.27
C LEU A 198 5.73 -4.72 -24.23
N SER A 199 5.65 -5.94 -23.74
CA SER A 199 5.32 -7.13 -24.53
C SER A 199 3.86 -7.15 -25.00
N ARG A 200 2.95 -6.59 -24.17
CA ARG A 200 1.49 -6.53 -24.44
C ARG A 200 0.97 -5.10 -24.24
N PRO A 201 1.38 -4.11 -25.08
CA PRO A 201 1.12 -2.69 -24.81
C PRO A 201 -0.36 -2.32 -24.75
N VAL A 202 -1.22 -2.98 -25.54
CA VAL A 202 -2.68 -2.75 -25.52
C VAL A 202 -3.28 -3.25 -24.20
N PHE A 203 -2.93 -4.46 -23.78
CA PHE A 203 -3.37 -5.01 -22.49
C PHE A 203 -2.91 -4.13 -21.31
N ASP A 204 -1.65 -3.74 -21.31
CA ASP A 204 -1.09 -2.88 -20.27
C ASP A 204 -1.75 -1.51 -20.21
N TYR A 205 -2.14 -0.95 -21.37
CA TYR A 205 -2.87 0.31 -21.43
C TYR A 205 -4.30 0.16 -20.90
N ILE A 206 -5.02 -0.87 -21.31
CA ILE A 206 -6.39 -1.13 -20.85
C ILE A 206 -6.39 -1.41 -19.36
N SER A 207 -5.49 -2.25 -18.87
CA SER A 207 -5.38 -2.59 -17.46
C SER A 207 -4.98 -1.40 -16.57
N TYR A 208 -4.21 -0.46 -17.10
CA TYR A 208 -3.90 0.80 -16.42
C TYR A 208 -5.13 1.70 -16.26
N LEU A 209 -6.03 1.73 -17.27
CA LEU A 209 -7.26 2.54 -17.26
C LEU A 209 -8.42 1.86 -16.54
N ALA A 210 -8.36 0.54 -16.38
CA ALA A 210 -9.42 -0.22 -15.73
C ALA A 210 -9.61 0.25 -14.26
N PRO A 211 -10.85 0.34 -13.79
CA PRO A 211 -11.13 0.60 -12.39
C PRO A 211 -10.60 -0.54 -11.52
N GLU A 212 -9.96 -0.20 -10.42
CA GLU A 212 -9.26 -1.12 -9.52
C GLU A 212 -10.24 -1.98 -8.68
N THR A 213 -11.44 -1.44 -8.43
CA THR A 213 -12.45 -2.08 -7.60
C THR A 213 -13.83 -2.03 -8.24
N VAL A 214 -14.72 -2.92 -7.82
CA VAL A 214 -16.14 -2.90 -8.23
C VAL A 214 -16.79 -1.58 -7.84
N ASP A 215 -16.46 -1.05 -6.68
CA ASP A 215 -16.97 0.25 -6.20
C ASP A 215 -16.53 1.42 -7.09
N ALA A 216 -15.36 1.34 -7.72
CA ALA A 216 -14.88 2.31 -8.70
C ALA A 216 -15.50 2.05 -10.10
N ALA A 217 -15.78 0.81 -10.46
CA ALA A 217 -16.36 0.42 -11.75
C ALA A 217 -17.82 0.86 -11.90
N ILE A 218 -18.64 0.71 -10.86
CA ILE A 218 -20.08 1.01 -10.92
C ILE A 218 -20.38 2.44 -11.38
N PRO A 219 -19.80 3.50 -10.81
CA PRO A 219 -20.05 4.87 -11.27
C PRO A 219 -19.61 5.11 -12.72
N LEU A 220 -18.53 4.48 -13.15
CA LEU A 220 -18.05 4.57 -14.53
C LEU A 220 -19.04 3.92 -15.51
N ILE A 221 -19.51 2.72 -15.20
CA ILE A 221 -20.51 2.00 -16.01
C ILE A 221 -21.80 2.81 -16.10
N VAL A 222 -22.33 3.29 -14.98
CA VAL A 222 -23.57 4.09 -14.95
C VAL A 222 -23.44 5.36 -15.79
N ARG A 223 -22.31 6.07 -15.66
CA ARG A 223 -22.02 7.26 -16.46
C ARG A 223 -21.95 6.95 -17.96
N THR A 224 -21.26 5.87 -18.33
CA THR A 224 -21.11 5.47 -19.73
C THR A 224 -22.47 5.09 -20.34
N LEU A 225 -23.29 4.32 -19.63
CA LEU A 225 -24.64 3.97 -20.06
C LEU A 225 -25.54 5.22 -20.20
N GLY A 226 -25.43 6.16 -19.28
CA GLY A 226 -26.15 7.44 -19.35
C GLY A 226 -25.78 8.28 -20.58
N VAL A 227 -24.49 8.35 -20.91
CA VAL A 227 -24.03 9.06 -22.13
C VAL A 227 -24.51 8.36 -23.40
N LEU A 228 -24.47 7.02 -23.47
CA LEU A 228 -24.96 6.26 -24.61
C LEU A 228 -26.46 6.42 -24.79
N ALA A 229 -27.24 6.39 -23.72
CA ALA A 229 -28.69 6.62 -23.76
C ALA A 229 -29.04 8.03 -24.24
N ALA A 230 -28.33 9.05 -23.75
CA ALA A 230 -28.51 10.43 -24.20
C ALA A 230 -28.16 10.60 -25.70
N ALA A 231 -27.08 9.99 -26.17
CA ALA A 231 -26.69 10.00 -27.58
C ALA A 231 -27.75 9.32 -28.47
N ALA A 232 -28.25 8.15 -28.05
CA ALA A 232 -29.32 7.43 -28.77
C ALA A 232 -30.61 8.26 -28.83
N PHE A 233 -30.98 8.94 -27.75
CA PHE A 233 -32.13 9.84 -27.68
C PHE A 233 -32.00 11.00 -28.64
N LEU A 234 -30.85 11.66 -28.68
CA LEU A 234 -30.59 12.76 -29.62
C LEU A 234 -30.66 12.29 -31.07
N ILE A 235 -30.08 11.13 -31.42
CA ILE A 235 -30.17 10.56 -32.77
C ILE A 235 -31.64 10.28 -33.14
N ALA A 236 -32.48 9.83 -32.20
CA ALA A 236 -33.89 9.56 -32.46
C ALA A 236 -34.72 10.83 -32.69
N ILE A 237 -34.34 11.95 -32.07
CA ILE A 237 -35.02 13.26 -32.24
C ILE A 237 -34.66 13.91 -33.57
N PHE A 238 -33.42 13.75 -34.03
CA PHE A 238 -32.92 14.40 -35.25
C PHE A 238 -33.00 13.52 -36.51
N LYS A 239 -33.65 12.36 -36.44
CA LYS A 239 -34.10 11.53 -37.56
C LYS A 239 -35.56 11.85 -37.89
#